data_91eed6e9e979339c12aa649653107277
#
_entry.id   91eed6e9e979339c12aa649653107277
#
_cell.length_a   1.000
_cell.length_b   1.000
_cell.length_c   1.000
_cell.angle_alpha   90.00
_cell.angle_beta   90.00
_cell.angle_gamma   90.00
#
_symmetry.space_group_name_H-M   'P 1'
#
loop_
_entity.id
_entity.type
_entity.pdbx_description
1 polymer ?
#
loop_
_entity_poly.entity_id
_entity_poly.type
_entity_poly.pdbx_seq_one_letter_code
_entity_poly.pdbx_strand_id
1 'polypeptide(L)'
;MGAGILHKYGSFIDLQGANPISMGEGDTPLIYSKYLSDHINANVYLKLEGSNPSGSFKDRGMVVAVSQAIFKNKETLICASTGNTSASASAYAAKFGLTSAIIVPQGNIAKGKLAQAMAFGAKIIAIDGSFDDALNLVREMENQPGIEIVNSINPFRIEGQKTAAFEIIDSLESIDYLCIPVGNAGNITAYWKGFKQYSDSSSFSMPKMLGFQAEGASPIVSGNIVKSPETIATAIRIGNPASWKQANNAVDESSGGISVSYTHLTLPTNREV
;
A
#
# COMPACT_ATOMS: atom_id res chain seq x y z
N MET A 1 -3.46 0.65 -21.75
CA MET A 1 -2.84 0.86 -20.43
C MET A 1 -2.88 2.34 -20.15
N GLY A 2 -3.20 2.75 -18.93
CA GLY A 2 -3.19 4.15 -18.52
C GLY A 2 -1.79 4.77 -18.62
N ALA A 3 -1.72 6.10 -18.63
CA ALA A 3 -0.44 6.82 -18.68
C ALA A 3 0.41 6.62 -17.41
N GLY A 4 -0.17 6.10 -16.33
CA GLY A 4 0.44 5.97 -15.02
C GLY A 4 0.31 7.23 -14.16
N ILE A 5 0.42 7.05 -12.85
CA ILE A 5 0.14 8.13 -11.89
C ILE A 5 1.13 9.28 -11.95
N LEU A 6 2.39 9.03 -12.31
CA LEU A 6 3.41 10.07 -12.40
C LEU A 6 3.20 11.00 -13.59
N HIS A 7 2.62 10.51 -14.68
CA HIS A 7 2.23 11.34 -15.82
C HIS A 7 0.93 12.10 -15.56
N LYS A 8 -0.03 11.49 -14.88
CA LYS A 8 -1.33 12.11 -14.61
C LYS A 8 -1.29 13.12 -13.47
N TYR A 9 -0.59 12.80 -12.39
CA TYR A 9 -0.57 13.58 -11.15
C TYR A 9 0.82 14.07 -10.74
N GLY A 10 1.78 14.12 -11.67
CA GLY A 10 3.17 14.47 -11.41
C GLY A 10 3.35 15.85 -10.75
N SER A 11 2.46 16.82 -11.04
CA SER A 11 2.48 18.13 -10.40
C SER A 11 2.19 18.12 -8.90
N PHE A 12 1.60 17.05 -8.40
CA PHE A 12 1.29 16.84 -6.97
C PHE A 12 2.30 15.93 -6.26
N ILE A 13 3.28 15.38 -7.00
CA ILE A 13 4.28 14.44 -6.47
C ILE A 13 5.66 15.06 -6.67
N ASP A 14 6.34 15.39 -5.56
CA ASP A 14 7.72 15.87 -5.65
C ASP A 14 8.67 14.71 -6.00
N LEU A 15 9.05 14.66 -7.25
CA LEU A 15 10.01 13.69 -7.78
C LEU A 15 11.48 14.10 -7.53
N GLN A 16 11.74 15.25 -6.89
CA GLN A 16 13.10 15.69 -6.55
C GLN A 16 14.09 15.59 -7.73
N GLY A 17 13.61 15.85 -8.94
CA GLY A 17 14.41 15.79 -10.16
C GLY A 17 14.42 14.42 -10.89
N ALA A 18 13.80 13.38 -10.34
CA ALA A 18 13.67 12.10 -11.02
C ALA A 18 12.71 12.19 -12.22
N ASN A 19 13.01 11.46 -13.28
CA ASN A 19 12.11 11.35 -14.42
C ASN A 19 10.92 10.43 -14.09
N PRO A 20 9.70 10.77 -14.56
CA PRO A 20 8.54 9.92 -14.40
C PRO A 20 8.71 8.63 -15.21
N ILE A 21 8.48 7.50 -14.55
CA ILE A 21 8.37 6.17 -15.16
C ILE A 21 6.96 5.61 -14.95
N SER A 22 6.56 4.56 -15.67
CA SER A 22 5.26 3.92 -15.46
C SER A 22 5.24 2.47 -15.96
N MET A 23 4.42 1.65 -15.31
CA MET A 23 3.94 0.36 -15.81
C MET A 23 2.45 0.40 -16.17
N GLY A 24 1.82 1.60 -16.11
CA GLY A 24 0.38 1.78 -16.29
C GLY A 24 -0.41 1.63 -14.98
N GLU A 25 0.24 1.84 -13.83
CA GLU A 25 -0.40 1.87 -12.51
C GLU A 25 -1.34 3.07 -12.36
N GLY A 26 -2.34 2.92 -11.52
CA GLY A 26 -3.41 3.90 -11.37
C GLY A 26 -4.56 3.68 -12.35
N ASP A 27 -5.44 4.67 -12.46
CA ASP A 27 -6.70 4.61 -13.22
C ASP A 27 -7.50 3.33 -12.92
N THR A 28 -7.43 2.88 -11.66
CA THR A 28 -8.13 1.68 -11.22
C THR A 28 -9.65 1.91 -11.21
N PRO A 29 -10.45 0.91 -11.57
CA PRO A 29 -11.89 1.07 -11.64
C PRO A 29 -12.50 1.52 -10.31
N LEU A 30 -13.46 2.45 -10.38
CA LEU A 30 -14.35 2.81 -9.29
C LEU A 30 -15.78 2.34 -9.67
N ILE A 31 -16.22 1.24 -9.09
CA ILE A 31 -17.43 0.53 -9.51
C ILE A 31 -18.54 0.74 -8.51
N TYR A 32 -19.70 1.23 -8.98
CA TYR A 32 -20.93 1.24 -8.19
C TYR A 32 -21.41 -0.19 -7.93
N SER A 33 -21.60 -0.53 -6.66
CA SER A 33 -22.11 -1.84 -6.24
C SER A 33 -23.59 -1.77 -5.90
N LYS A 34 -24.47 -2.07 -6.86
CA LYS A 34 -25.91 -2.08 -6.61
C LYS A 34 -26.28 -3.01 -5.44
N TYR A 35 -25.70 -4.21 -5.38
CA TYR A 35 -25.98 -5.18 -4.32
C TYR A 35 -25.70 -4.63 -2.92
N LEU A 36 -24.50 -4.07 -2.70
CA LEU A 36 -24.15 -3.50 -1.40
C LEU A 36 -24.97 -2.24 -1.11
N SER A 37 -25.23 -1.42 -2.11
CA SER A 37 -26.02 -0.20 -1.96
C SER A 37 -27.45 -0.50 -1.51
N ASP A 38 -28.09 -1.47 -2.13
CA ASP A 38 -29.44 -1.92 -1.74
C ASP A 38 -29.44 -2.52 -0.32
N HIS A 39 -28.37 -3.26 0.04
CA HIS A 39 -28.30 -3.94 1.34
C HIS A 39 -28.17 -2.98 2.52
N ILE A 40 -27.41 -1.89 2.37
CA ILE A 40 -27.17 -0.93 3.45
C ILE A 40 -27.92 0.41 3.27
N ASN A 41 -28.73 0.53 2.22
CA ASN A 41 -29.45 1.75 1.86
C ASN A 41 -28.55 3.00 1.74
N ALA A 42 -27.41 2.85 1.06
CA ALA A 42 -26.46 3.91 0.78
C ALA A 42 -25.75 3.66 -0.56
N ASN A 43 -25.20 4.69 -1.20
CA ASN A 43 -24.43 4.51 -2.42
C ASN A 43 -23.04 3.95 -2.09
N VAL A 44 -22.76 2.74 -2.56
CA VAL A 44 -21.48 2.05 -2.34
C VAL A 44 -20.68 1.95 -3.63
N TYR A 45 -19.46 2.43 -3.60
CA TYR A 45 -18.49 2.32 -4.67
C TYR A 45 -17.28 1.48 -4.22
N LEU A 46 -16.77 0.64 -5.11
CA LEU A 46 -15.61 -0.22 -4.88
C LEU A 46 -14.43 0.30 -5.71
N LYS A 47 -13.37 0.75 -5.06
CA LYS A 47 -12.11 1.12 -5.69
C LYS A 47 -11.25 -0.14 -5.85
N LEU A 48 -11.12 -0.65 -7.07
CA LEU A 48 -10.49 -1.94 -7.35
C LEU A 48 -8.97 -1.82 -7.53
N GLU A 49 -8.24 -1.66 -6.43
CA GLU A 49 -6.79 -1.53 -6.44
C GLU A 49 -6.04 -2.81 -6.91
N GLY A 50 -6.73 -3.94 -6.97
CA GLY A 50 -6.21 -5.17 -7.57
C GLY A 50 -6.00 -5.09 -9.09
N SER A 51 -6.53 -4.07 -9.76
CA SER A 51 -6.33 -3.82 -11.19
C SER A 51 -4.98 -3.16 -11.53
N ASN A 52 -4.18 -2.81 -10.54
CA ASN A 52 -2.80 -2.35 -10.77
C ASN A 52 -1.92 -3.47 -11.36
N PRO A 53 -0.81 -3.15 -12.07
CA PRO A 53 0.01 -4.12 -12.83
C PRO A 53 0.49 -5.35 -12.05
N SER A 54 0.89 -5.21 -10.78
CA SER A 54 1.28 -6.36 -9.95
C SER A 54 0.13 -6.95 -9.12
N GLY A 55 -1.10 -6.46 -9.34
CA GLY A 55 -2.30 -6.92 -8.65
C GLY A 55 -2.52 -6.28 -7.29
N SER A 56 -1.97 -5.10 -7.01
CA SER A 56 -2.21 -4.40 -5.74
C SER A 56 -1.92 -2.90 -5.78
N PHE A 57 -2.48 -2.16 -4.81
CA PHE A 57 -2.22 -0.74 -4.61
C PHE A 57 -0.74 -0.39 -4.36
N LYS A 58 0.11 -1.39 -4.07
CA LYS A 58 1.53 -1.19 -3.83
C LYS A 58 2.24 -0.55 -5.01
N ASP A 59 1.77 -0.76 -6.21
CA ASP A 59 2.35 -0.24 -7.45
C ASP A 59 2.38 1.29 -7.48
N ARG A 60 1.34 1.95 -6.95
CA ARG A 60 1.30 3.41 -6.87
C ARG A 60 2.49 3.99 -6.10
N GLY A 61 2.81 3.41 -4.95
CA GLY A 61 3.97 3.86 -4.18
C GLY A 61 5.28 3.34 -4.75
N MET A 62 5.27 2.17 -5.37
CA MET A 62 6.47 1.55 -5.92
C MET A 62 7.03 2.35 -7.09
N VAL A 63 6.18 2.86 -7.99
CA VAL A 63 6.64 3.64 -9.13
C VAL A 63 7.40 4.89 -8.70
N VAL A 64 6.96 5.58 -7.63
CA VAL A 64 7.65 6.76 -7.11
C VAL A 64 8.99 6.38 -6.49
N ALA A 65 9.03 5.33 -5.66
CA ALA A 65 10.26 4.85 -5.03
C ALA A 65 11.29 4.39 -6.08
N VAL A 66 10.84 3.71 -7.14
CA VAL A 66 11.72 3.23 -8.22
C VAL A 66 12.22 4.38 -9.09
N SER A 67 11.39 5.39 -9.39
CA SER A 67 11.86 6.61 -10.06
C SER A 67 13.01 7.26 -9.30
N GLN A 68 12.88 7.35 -7.97
CA GLN A 68 13.94 7.87 -7.10
C GLN A 68 15.17 6.98 -7.07
N ALA A 69 15.00 5.67 -7.03
CA ALA A 69 16.12 4.72 -7.06
C ALA A 69 16.96 4.88 -8.34
N ILE A 70 16.29 4.97 -9.50
CA ILE A 70 16.95 5.18 -10.80
C ILE A 70 17.69 6.52 -10.83
N PHE A 71 17.05 7.60 -10.39
CA PHE A 71 17.65 8.93 -10.35
C PHE A 71 18.90 8.99 -9.47
N LYS A 72 18.90 8.23 -8.36
CA LYS A 72 20.03 8.12 -7.44
C LYS A 72 21.07 7.06 -7.85
N ASN A 73 20.95 6.51 -9.07
CA ASN A 73 21.83 5.45 -9.59
C ASN A 73 21.88 4.21 -8.67
N LYS A 74 20.73 3.85 -8.08
CA LYS A 74 20.61 2.60 -7.32
C LYS A 74 20.39 1.43 -8.29
N GLU A 75 21.01 0.30 -7.97
CA GLU A 75 20.95 -0.90 -8.81
C GLU A 75 20.06 -2.00 -8.23
N THR A 76 19.81 -1.94 -6.92
CA THR A 76 19.08 -2.97 -6.19
C THR A 76 17.96 -2.38 -5.34
N LEU A 77 16.76 -2.90 -5.55
CA LEU A 77 15.61 -2.68 -4.67
C LEU A 77 15.59 -3.78 -3.60
N ILE A 78 15.54 -3.42 -2.33
CA ILE A 78 15.48 -4.39 -1.24
C ILE A 78 14.24 -4.18 -0.38
N CYS A 79 13.61 -5.28 0.04
CA CYS A 79 12.55 -5.22 1.04
C CYS A 79 12.43 -6.52 1.86
N ALA A 80 11.96 -6.38 3.10
CA ALA A 80 11.45 -7.48 3.90
C ALA A 80 9.94 -7.62 3.64
N SER A 81 9.52 -8.61 2.86
CA SER A 81 8.11 -8.83 2.55
C SER A 81 7.89 -10.19 1.90
N THR A 82 6.83 -10.90 2.32
CA THR A 82 6.33 -12.11 1.65
C THR A 82 5.07 -11.86 0.81
N GLY A 83 4.63 -10.58 0.70
CA GLY A 83 3.33 -10.23 0.13
C GLY A 83 3.42 -9.22 -1.03
N ASN A 84 2.39 -8.36 -1.13
CA ASN A 84 2.24 -7.41 -2.25
C ASN A 84 3.44 -6.46 -2.45
N THR A 85 4.19 -6.13 -1.40
CA THR A 85 5.37 -5.27 -1.55
C THR A 85 6.47 -5.97 -2.33
N SER A 86 6.76 -7.24 -2.03
CA SER A 86 7.76 -8.03 -2.77
C SER A 86 7.36 -8.24 -4.24
N ALA A 87 6.10 -8.57 -4.49
CA ALA A 87 5.59 -8.74 -5.86
C ALA A 87 5.73 -7.44 -6.68
N SER A 88 5.31 -6.30 -6.12
CA SER A 88 5.42 -5.00 -6.76
C SER A 88 6.88 -4.59 -6.99
N ALA A 89 7.75 -4.70 -5.96
CA ALA A 89 9.17 -4.38 -6.09
C ALA A 89 9.85 -5.18 -7.21
N SER A 90 9.54 -6.49 -7.28
CA SER A 90 10.12 -7.38 -8.27
C SER A 90 9.64 -7.07 -9.69
N ALA A 91 8.34 -6.77 -9.86
CA ALA A 91 7.78 -6.39 -11.15
C ALA A 91 8.43 -5.10 -11.70
N TYR A 92 8.55 -4.08 -10.84
CA TYR A 92 9.18 -2.80 -11.23
C TYR A 92 10.69 -2.95 -11.45
N ALA A 93 11.40 -3.72 -10.61
CA ALA A 93 12.81 -4.02 -10.83
C ALA A 93 13.05 -4.69 -12.18
N ALA A 94 12.29 -5.74 -12.50
CA ALA A 94 12.38 -6.44 -13.78
C ALA A 94 12.12 -5.51 -14.98
N LYS A 95 11.10 -4.66 -14.88
CA LYS A 95 10.72 -3.72 -15.94
C LYS A 95 11.79 -2.68 -16.22
N PHE A 96 12.46 -2.17 -15.19
CA PHE A 96 13.38 -1.03 -15.28
C PHE A 96 14.86 -1.42 -15.14
N GLY A 97 15.18 -2.71 -15.24
CA GLY A 97 16.55 -3.20 -15.28
C GLY A 97 17.29 -3.16 -13.94
N LEU A 98 16.55 -3.18 -12.82
CA LEU A 98 17.11 -3.25 -11.48
C LEU A 98 17.09 -4.68 -10.93
N THR A 99 17.93 -4.95 -9.95
CA THR A 99 17.85 -6.18 -9.16
C THR A 99 16.81 -6.02 -8.06
N SER A 100 16.01 -7.07 -7.79
CA SER A 100 15.12 -7.14 -6.63
C SER A 100 15.66 -8.18 -5.65
N ALA A 101 15.90 -7.78 -4.40
CA ALA A 101 16.30 -8.64 -3.29
C ALA A 101 15.20 -8.64 -2.22
N ILE A 102 14.64 -9.82 -1.94
CA ILE A 102 13.54 -9.99 -0.99
C ILE A 102 14.05 -10.79 0.20
N ILE A 103 14.03 -10.18 1.38
CA ILE A 103 14.41 -10.85 2.62
C ILE A 103 13.17 -11.40 3.29
N VAL A 104 13.20 -12.68 3.63
CA VAL A 104 12.07 -13.40 4.23
C VAL A 104 12.54 -14.28 5.39
N PRO A 105 11.74 -14.44 6.46
CA PRO A 105 12.03 -15.44 7.49
C PRO A 105 11.84 -16.84 6.91
N GLN A 106 12.73 -17.75 7.30
CA GLN A 106 12.66 -19.16 6.91
C GLN A 106 11.37 -19.81 7.47
N GLY A 107 10.61 -20.50 6.62
CA GLY A 107 9.40 -21.23 7.01
C GLY A 107 8.05 -20.49 6.90
N ASN A 108 8.00 -19.17 6.85
CA ASN A 108 6.76 -18.37 6.77
C ASN A 108 6.59 -17.68 5.41
N ILE A 109 6.48 -18.48 4.36
CA ILE A 109 6.43 -17.96 2.99
C ILE A 109 4.98 -18.00 2.49
N ALA A 110 4.38 -16.84 2.24
CA ALA A 110 3.13 -16.73 1.48
C ALA A 110 3.40 -17.16 0.03
N LYS A 111 3.02 -18.40 -0.31
CA LYS A 111 3.46 -19.07 -1.54
C LYS A 111 3.10 -18.31 -2.82
N GLY A 112 1.92 -17.67 -2.90
CA GLY A 112 1.45 -17.02 -4.13
C GLY A 112 2.25 -15.77 -4.49
N LYS A 113 2.39 -14.80 -3.59
CA LYS A 113 3.08 -13.54 -3.88
C LYS A 113 4.60 -13.69 -3.97
N LEU A 114 5.18 -14.63 -3.24
CA LEU A 114 6.60 -14.96 -3.40
C LEU A 114 6.87 -15.64 -4.75
N ALA A 115 5.98 -16.56 -5.19
CA ALA A 115 6.07 -17.15 -6.51
C ALA A 115 5.99 -16.08 -7.62
N GLN A 116 5.12 -15.07 -7.46
CA GLN A 116 5.05 -13.94 -8.37
C GLN A 116 6.38 -13.13 -8.38
N ALA A 117 6.96 -12.85 -7.22
CA ALA A 117 8.25 -12.17 -7.12
C ALA A 117 9.38 -12.98 -7.79
N MET A 118 9.41 -14.29 -7.58
CA MET A 118 10.37 -15.19 -8.22
C MET A 118 10.20 -15.22 -9.74
N ALA A 119 8.95 -15.24 -10.24
CA ALA A 119 8.66 -15.20 -11.68
C ALA A 119 9.18 -13.91 -12.33
N PHE A 120 9.25 -12.80 -11.60
CA PHE A 120 9.90 -11.55 -12.03
C PHE A 120 11.42 -11.53 -11.81
N GLY A 121 12.04 -12.64 -11.42
CA GLY A 121 13.49 -12.75 -11.27
C GLY A 121 14.04 -12.22 -9.94
N ALA A 122 13.22 -12.08 -8.90
CA ALA A 122 13.69 -11.63 -7.60
C ALA A 122 14.66 -12.63 -6.96
N LYS A 123 15.70 -12.11 -6.31
CA LYS A 123 16.59 -12.87 -5.43
C LYS A 123 15.95 -13.00 -4.05
N ILE A 124 15.59 -14.21 -3.65
CA ILE A 124 15.00 -14.48 -2.35
C ILE A 124 16.11 -14.86 -1.38
N ILE A 125 16.20 -14.13 -0.27
CA ILE A 125 17.16 -14.34 0.80
C ILE A 125 16.39 -14.77 2.04
N ALA A 126 16.45 -16.05 2.37
CA ALA A 126 15.85 -16.59 3.58
C ALA A 126 16.80 -16.38 4.76
N ILE A 127 16.30 -15.84 5.87
CA ILE A 127 17.05 -15.68 7.12
C ILE A 127 16.48 -16.57 8.21
N ASP A 128 17.33 -17.00 9.11
CA ASP A 128 16.93 -17.68 10.33
C ASP A 128 16.53 -16.61 11.38
N GLY A 129 15.24 -16.37 11.51
CA GLY A 129 14.69 -15.33 12.38
C GLY A 129 13.23 -15.00 12.09
N SER A 130 12.76 -13.94 12.71
CA SER A 130 11.40 -13.40 12.58
C SER A 130 11.27 -12.42 11.40
N PHE A 131 10.05 -11.96 11.14
CA PHE A 131 9.81 -10.86 10.19
C PHE A 131 10.47 -9.54 10.66
N ASP A 132 10.50 -9.31 11.96
CA ASP A 132 11.13 -8.11 12.53
C ASP A 132 12.66 -8.14 12.34
N ASP A 133 13.28 -9.33 12.43
CA ASP A 133 14.71 -9.51 12.14
C ASP A 133 14.99 -9.23 10.66
N ALA A 134 14.15 -9.72 9.76
CA ALA A 134 14.25 -9.41 8.33
C ALA A 134 14.14 -7.90 8.06
N LEU A 135 13.21 -7.22 8.73
CA LEU A 135 13.02 -5.78 8.58
C LEU A 135 14.19 -4.97 9.16
N ASN A 136 14.74 -5.40 10.27
CA ASN A 136 15.93 -4.77 10.88
C ASN A 136 17.15 -4.93 9.98
N LEU A 137 17.37 -6.12 9.44
CA LEU A 137 18.45 -6.34 8.47
C LEU A 137 18.32 -5.42 7.25
N VAL A 138 17.10 -5.25 6.72
CA VAL A 138 16.87 -4.31 5.61
C VAL A 138 17.21 -2.87 6.02
N ARG A 139 16.83 -2.44 7.23
CA ARG A 139 17.16 -1.09 7.73
C ARG A 139 18.65 -0.84 7.85
N GLU A 140 19.43 -1.84 8.28
CA GLU A 140 20.89 -1.75 8.36
C GLU A 140 21.54 -1.51 6.99
N MET A 141 20.82 -1.88 5.91
CA MET A 141 21.28 -1.67 4.54
C MET A 141 20.93 -0.28 3.96
N GLU A 142 20.25 0.59 4.71
CA GLU A 142 19.76 1.89 4.21
C GLU A 142 20.85 2.78 3.59
N ASN A 143 22.04 2.75 4.16
CA ASN A 143 23.15 3.58 3.71
C ASN A 143 24.14 2.85 2.77
N GLN A 144 23.82 1.63 2.34
CA GLN A 144 24.69 0.88 1.44
C GLN A 144 24.65 1.47 0.02
N PRO A 145 25.80 1.65 -0.63
CA PRO A 145 25.83 2.09 -2.02
C PRO A 145 25.03 1.15 -2.94
N GLY A 146 24.33 1.74 -3.91
CA GLY A 146 23.56 0.97 -4.92
C GLY A 146 22.26 0.33 -4.43
N ILE A 147 21.90 0.43 -3.14
CA ILE A 147 20.69 -0.17 -2.57
C ILE A 147 19.64 0.90 -2.27
N GLU A 148 18.38 0.62 -2.62
CA GLU A 148 17.19 1.38 -2.22
C GLU A 148 16.22 0.49 -1.45
N ILE A 149 15.83 0.92 -0.24
CA ILE A 149 14.82 0.23 0.57
C ILE A 149 13.44 0.63 0.10
N VAL A 150 12.60 -0.36 -0.25
CA VAL A 150 11.25 -0.12 -0.74
C VAL A 150 10.15 -0.67 0.17
N ASN A 151 10.41 -0.81 1.44
CA ASN A 151 9.41 -1.10 2.47
C ASN A 151 8.46 0.08 2.69
N SER A 152 7.39 -0.11 3.47
CA SER A 152 6.41 0.93 3.80
C SER A 152 6.97 2.14 4.56
N ILE A 153 8.19 2.04 5.07
CA ILE A 153 8.93 3.14 5.70
C ILE A 153 9.46 4.16 4.68
N ASN A 154 9.61 3.79 3.41
CA ASN A 154 10.07 4.69 2.37
C ASN A 154 9.01 5.78 2.12
N PRO A 155 9.34 7.08 2.30
CA PRO A 155 8.36 8.18 2.23
C PRO A 155 7.75 8.34 0.84
N PHE A 156 8.48 8.00 -0.23
CA PHE A 156 7.98 8.06 -1.60
C PHE A 156 6.81 7.10 -1.86
N ARG A 157 6.67 6.07 -1.02
CA ARG A 157 5.53 5.14 -1.11
C ARG A 157 4.20 5.85 -0.81
N ILE A 158 4.17 6.72 0.19
CA ILE A 158 2.98 7.51 0.55
C ILE A 158 2.62 8.49 -0.58
N GLU A 159 3.63 9.11 -1.21
CA GLU A 159 3.43 10.06 -2.30
C GLU A 159 2.72 9.42 -3.52
N GLY A 160 3.07 8.20 -3.85
CA GLY A 160 2.36 7.49 -4.92
C GLY A 160 0.98 6.98 -4.50
N GLN A 161 0.85 6.41 -3.30
CA GLN A 161 -0.40 5.84 -2.82
C GLN A 161 -1.51 6.90 -2.64
N LYS A 162 -1.18 8.15 -2.31
CA LYS A 162 -2.15 9.24 -2.16
C LYS A 162 -2.96 9.51 -3.44
N THR A 163 -2.44 9.16 -4.62
CA THR A 163 -3.11 9.37 -5.91
C THR A 163 -4.41 8.59 -6.07
N ALA A 164 -4.62 7.54 -5.28
CA ALA A 164 -5.90 6.83 -5.27
C ALA A 164 -7.05 7.73 -4.77
N ALA A 165 -6.78 8.65 -3.83
CA ALA A 165 -7.74 9.66 -3.40
C ALA A 165 -8.01 10.68 -4.52
N PHE A 166 -7.00 11.06 -5.30
CA PHE A 166 -7.17 11.96 -6.45
C PHE A 166 -8.14 11.38 -7.48
N GLU A 167 -7.97 10.10 -7.80
CA GLU A 167 -8.86 9.41 -8.74
C GLU A 167 -10.31 9.32 -8.24
N ILE A 168 -10.52 9.23 -6.93
CA ILE A 168 -11.86 9.27 -6.32
C ILE A 168 -12.46 10.67 -6.50
N ILE A 169 -11.70 11.72 -6.20
CA ILE A 169 -12.13 13.11 -6.38
C ILE A 169 -12.44 13.43 -7.85
N ASP A 170 -11.61 12.92 -8.78
CA ASP A 170 -11.86 13.07 -10.23
C ASP A 170 -13.13 12.36 -10.70
N SER A 171 -13.59 11.35 -9.96
CA SER A 171 -14.71 10.48 -10.37
C SER A 171 -16.04 10.80 -9.69
N LEU A 172 -16.02 11.42 -8.51
CA LEU A 172 -17.20 11.69 -7.69
C LEU A 172 -17.19 13.13 -7.22
N GLU A 173 -18.37 13.71 -7.04
CA GLU A 173 -18.52 15.08 -6.51
C GLU A 173 -18.32 15.13 -4.99
N SER A 174 -18.67 14.06 -4.30
CA SER A 174 -18.50 13.92 -2.84
C SER A 174 -18.55 12.46 -2.41
N ILE A 175 -17.97 12.16 -1.25
CA ILE A 175 -18.19 10.89 -0.52
C ILE A 175 -18.27 11.21 0.98
N ASP A 176 -19.16 10.52 1.70
CA ASP A 176 -19.33 10.69 3.15
C ASP A 176 -18.26 9.90 3.92
N TYR A 177 -17.95 8.70 3.45
CA TYR A 177 -17.07 7.75 4.14
C TYR A 177 -16.11 7.07 3.16
N LEU A 178 -14.85 6.96 3.57
CA LEU A 178 -13.90 6.03 2.96
C LEU A 178 -13.62 4.86 3.90
N CYS A 179 -14.05 3.66 3.53
CA CYS A 179 -13.78 2.42 4.27
C CYS A 179 -12.52 1.74 3.73
N ILE A 180 -11.54 1.46 4.60
CA ILE A 180 -10.24 0.95 4.17
C ILE A 180 -9.67 -0.06 5.18
N PRO A 181 -9.11 -1.22 4.74
CA PRO A 181 -8.41 -2.12 5.64
C PRO A 181 -7.09 -1.52 6.13
N VAL A 182 -6.77 -1.76 7.40
CA VAL A 182 -5.59 -1.18 8.08
C VAL A 182 -4.67 -2.29 8.59
N GLY A 183 -3.51 -2.44 7.95
CA GLY A 183 -2.38 -3.23 8.44
C GLY A 183 -1.25 -2.31 8.92
N ASN A 184 -0.22 -2.07 8.10
CA ASN A 184 0.85 -1.10 8.40
C ASN A 184 0.41 0.37 8.44
N ALA A 185 -0.87 0.65 8.22
CA ALA A 185 -1.51 1.95 8.29
C ALA A 185 -1.04 2.99 7.24
N GLY A 186 -0.09 2.64 6.37
CA GLY A 186 0.40 3.56 5.32
C GLY A 186 -0.67 3.93 4.29
N ASN A 187 -1.60 3.01 3.98
CA ASN A 187 -2.60 3.27 2.95
C ASN A 187 -3.66 4.29 3.42
N ILE A 188 -4.21 4.16 4.62
CA ILE A 188 -5.15 5.14 5.19
C ILE A 188 -4.49 6.52 5.33
N THR A 189 -3.23 6.55 5.75
CA THR A 189 -2.40 7.77 5.81
C THR A 189 -2.27 8.44 4.44
N ALA A 190 -1.99 7.64 3.41
CA ALA A 190 -1.81 8.13 2.05
C ALA A 190 -3.11 8.69 1.47
N TYR A 191 -4.23 7.98 1.62
CA TYR A 191 -5.53 8.46 1.15
C TYR A 191 -5.91 9.78 1.83
N TRP A 192 -5.75 9.88 3.15
CA TRP A 192 -6.05 11.13 3.85
C TRP A 192 -5.16 12.29 3.39
N LYS A 193 -3.86 12.03 3.23
CA LYS A 193 -2.95 13.02 2.63
C LYS A 193 -3.42 13.45 1.24
N GLY A 194 -3.86 12.51 0.43
CA GLY A 194 -4.38 12.77 -0.91
C GLY A 194 -5.64 13.62 -0.88
N PHE A 195 -6.62 13.27 -0.08
CA PHE A 195 -7.83 14.07 0.07
C PHE A 195 -7.52 15.50 0.46
N LYS A 196 -6.70 15.72 1.48
CA LYS A 196 -6.30 17.08 1.89
C LYS A 196 -5.62 17.86 0.76
N GLN A 197 -4.67 17.25 0.08
CA GLN A 197 -3.87 17.95 -0.94
C GLN A 197 -4.67 18.27 -2.21
N TYR A 198 -5.55 17.38 -2.63
CA TYR A 198 -6.22 17.51 -3.93
C TYR A 198 -7.56 18.22 -3.82
N SER A 199 -8.25 18.15 -2.67
CA SER A 199 -9.49 18.88 -2.44
C SER A 199 -9.31 20.40 -2.36
N ASP A 200 -8.11 20.89 -2.00
CA ASP A 200 -7.80 22.33 -1.98
C ASP A 200 -7.99 22.99 -3.37
N SER A 201 -7.93 22.22 -4.44
CA SER A 201 -8.14 22.64 -5.82
C SER A 201 -9.56 22.37 -6.34
N SER A 202 -10.44 21.79 -5.53
CA SER A 202 -11.80 21.37 -5.90
C SER A 202 -12.82 21.72 -4.82
N SER A 203 -14.11 21.72 -5.17
CA SER A 203 -15.21 21.85 -4.19
C SER A 203 -15.59 20.52 -3.53
N PHE A 204 -14.72 19.52 -3.54
CA PHE A 204 -14.98 18.19 -3.02
C PHE A 204 -15.11 18.17 -1.50
N SER A 205 -16.20 17.59 -0.98
CA SER A 205 -16.38 17.37 0.45
C SER A 205 -15.55 16.19 0.93
N MET A 206 -14.67 16.43 1.90
CA MET A 206 -13.76 15.38 2.40
C MET A 206 -14.49 14.31 3.21
N PRO A 207 -14.16 13.02 3.01
CA PRO A 207 -14.80 11.92 3.72
C PRO A 207 -14.34 11.79 5.17
N LYS A 208 -15.16 11.13 5.98
CA LYS A 208 -14.68 10.51 7.21
C LYS A 208 -13.91 9.24 6.87
N MET A 209 -12.71 9.10 7.43
CA MET A 209 -11.86 7.93 7.21
C MET A 209 -12.23 6.82 8.18
N LEU A 210 -12.71 5.69 7.68
CA LEU A 210 -13.06 4.51 8.47
C LEU A 210 -12.06 3.38 8.19
N GLY A 211 -11.19 3.12 9.15
CA GLY A 211 -10.20 2.05 9.11
C GLY A 211 -10.74 0.77 9.73
N PHE A 212 -10.33 -0.39 9.19
CA PHE A 212 -10.72 -1.69 9.73
C PHE A 212 -9.51 -2.57 9.94
N GLN A 213 -9.31 -3.05 11.18
CA GLN A 213 -8.30 -4.05 11.54
C GLN A 213 -8.97 -5.40 11.80
N ALA A 214 -8.28 -6.49 11.46
CA ALA A 214 -8.78 -7.82 11.78
C ALA A 214 -8.68 -8.07 13.30
N GLU A 215 -9.63 -8.82 13.88
CA GLU A 215 -9.72 -9.11 15.33
C GLU A 215 -8.38 -9.57 15.93
N GLY A 216 -7.74 -10.58 15.33
CA GLY A 216 -6.44 -11.09 15.80
C GLY A 216 -5.22 -10.24 15.41
N ALA A 217 -5.42 -9.09 14.77
CA ALA A 217 -4.38 -8.16 14.32
C ALA A 217 -4.86 -6.70 14.42
N SER A 218 -5.33 -6.28 15.59
CA SER A 218 -5.94 -4.96 15.85
C SER A 218 -5.17 -4.08 16.83
N PRO A 219 -3.86 -3.87 16.64
CA PRO A 219 -3.03 -3.13 17.58
C PRO A 219 -3.48 -1.69 17.79
N ILE A 220 -3.94 -0.98 16.74
CA ILE A 220 -4.36 0.42 16.87
C ILE A 220 -5.64 0.51 17.71
N VAL A 221 -6.60 -0.38 17.48
CA VAL A 221 -7.85 -0.38 18.25
C VAL A 221 -7.62 -0.76 19.69
N SER A 222 -6.77 -1.75 19.96
CA SER A 222 -6.43 -2.19 21.34
C SER A 222 -5.48 -1.24 22.08
N GLY A 223 -4.82 -0.32 21.36
CA GLY A 223 -3.78 0.55 21.93
C GLY A 223 -2.47 -0.17 22.26
N ASN A 224 -2.31 -1.44 21.88
CA ASN A 224 -1.19 -2.28 22.27
C ASN A 224 -0.62 -3.06 21.07
N ILE A 225 0.70 -3.28 21.06
CA ILE A 225 1.35 -4.14 20.08
C ILE A 225 0.85 -5.58 20.24
N VAL A 226 0.43 -6.19 19.14
CA VAL A 226 0.07 -7.62 19.07
C VAL A 226 1.32 -8.41 18.66
N LYS A 227 1.92 -9.15 19.60
CA LYS A 227 3.18 -9.89 19.37
C LYS A 227 3.05 -11.02 18.34
N SER A 228 1.88 -11.68 18.32
CA SER A 228 1.61 -12.79 17.41
C SER A 228 0.27 -12.54 16.71
N PRO A 229 0.26 -11.67 15.67
CA PRO A 229 -0.97 -11.36 14.97
C PRO A 229 -1.44 -12.55 14.14
N GLU A 230 -2.73 -12.88 14.22
CA GLU A 230 -3.36 -13.96 13.47
C GLU A 230 -4.63 -13.48 12.79
N THR A 231 -4.75 -13.77 11.49
CA THR A 231 -5.95 -13.52 10.69
C THR A 231 -5.83 -14.21 9.34
N ILE A 232 -6.96 -14.58 8.75
CA ILE A 232 -7.04 -15.02 7.34
C ILE A 232 -6.77 -13.86 6.39
N ALA A 233 -6.98 -12.61 6.83
CA ALA A 233 -6.66 -11.40 6.08
C ALA A 233 -5.15 -11.11 6.13
N THR A 234 -4.36 -11.96 5.47
CA THR A 234 -2.88 -11.97 5.57
C THR A 234 -2.23 -10.62 5.21
N ALA A 235 -2.83 -9.85 4.30
CA ALA A 235 -2.32 -8.54 3.89
C ALA A 235 -2.34 -7.48 5.02
N ILE A 236 -3.19 -7.66 6.03
CA ILE A 236 -3.29 -6.78 7.20
C ILE A 236 -2.88 -7.48 8.51
N ARG A 237 -2.22 -8.63 8.43
CA ARG A 237 -1.69 -9.38 9.59
C ARG A 237 -0.44 -8.70 10.14
N ILE A 238 -0.65 -7.54 10.77
CA ILE A 238 0.41 -6.67 11.29
C ILE A 238 0.14 -6.40 12.77
N GLY A 239 1.11 -6.72 13.61
CA GLY A 239 1.01 -6.51 15.05
C GLY A 239 1.59 -5.18 15.55
N ASN A 240 2.47 -4.53 14.75
CA ASN A 240 3.08 -3.26 15.08
C ASN A 240 3.15 -2.36 13.82
N PRO A 241 2.10 -1.58 13.54
CA PRO A 241 2.00 -0.75 12.35
C PRO A 241 3.07 0.34 12.27
N ALA A 242 3.77 0.44 11.15
CA ALA A 242 4.81 1.45 10.93
C ALA A 242 4.25 2.90 10.89
N SER A 243 3.00 3.08 10.45
CA SER A 243 2.35 4.40 10.32
C SER A 243 1.22 4.59 11.34
N TRP A 244 1.36 4.03 12.55
CA TRP A 244 0.34 4.08 13.60
C TRP A 244 -0.11 5.52 13.93
N LYS A 245 0.84 6.40 14.25
CA LYS A 245 0.55 7.79 14.60
C LYS A 245 -0.14 8.55 13.46
N GLN A 246 0.32 8.33 12.24
CA GLN A 246 -0.24 8.99 11.06
C GLN A 246 -1.68 8.51 10.76
N ALA A 247 -1.98 7.24 11.02
CA ALA A 247 -3.33 6.70 10.88
C ALA A 247 -4.28 7.31 11.92
N ASN A 248 -3.85 7.43 13.18
CA ASN A 248 -4.63 8.12 14.21
C ASN A 248 -4.90 9.57 13.81
N ASN A 249 -3.88 10.30 13.36
CA ASN A 249 -4.09 11.66 12.86
C ASN A 249 -5.11 11.72 11.70
N ALA A 250 -5.06 10.77 10.78
CA ALA A 250 -5.98 10.73 9.64
C ALA A 250 -7.45 10.56 10.09
N VAL A 251 -7.71 9.70 11.06
CA VAL A 251 -9.08 9.48 11.56
C VAL A 251 -9.54 10.60 12.48
N ASP A 252 -8.65 11.17 13.30
CA ASP A 252 -8.97 12.30 14.18
C ASP A 252 -9.33 13.54 13.36
N GLU A 253 -8.47 13.91 12.39
CA GLU A 253 -8.68 15.07 11.51
C GLU A 253 -9.94 14.95 10.63
N SER A 254 -10.27 13.71 10.20
CA SER A 254 -11.46 13.43 9.38
C SER A 254 -12.74 13.21 10.19
N SER A 255 -12.69 13.25 11.53
CA SER A 255 -13.78 12.82 12.39
C SER A 255 -14.25 11.39 12.09
N GLY A 256 -13.30 10.53 11.71
CA GLY A 256 -13.49 9.11 11.40
C GLY A 256 -13.21 8.19 12.58
N GLY A 257 -12.70 6.97 12.30
CA GLY A 257 -12.35 6.01 13.33
C GLY A 257 -11.69 4.76 12.79
N ILE A 258 -11.07 3.97 13.67
CA ILE A 258 -10.57 2.62 13.35
C ILE A 258 -11.29 1.61 14.22
N SER A 259 -11.86 0.59 13.58
CA SER A 259 -12.67 -0.44 14.24
C SER A 259 -12.13 -1.84 13.95
N VAL A 260 -12.55 -2.80 14.76
CA VAL A 260 -12.26 -4.22 14.54
C VAL A 260 -13.29 -4.79 13.55
N SER A 261 -12.78 -5.53 12.57
CA SER A 261 -13.58 -6.40 11.71
C SER A 261 -13.36 -7.86 12.13
N TYR A 262 -14.43 -8.56 12.41
CA TYR A 262 -14.38 -9.98 12.75
C TYR A 262 -14.21 -10.79 11.47
N THR A 263 -13.34 -11.79 11.49
CA THR A 263 -12.91 -12.55 10.30
C THR A 263 -14.04 -13.22 9.55
N HIS A 264 -15.10 -13.63 10.24
CA HIS A 264 -16.28 -14.24 9.64
C HIS A 264 -17.24 -13.23 8.98
N LEU A 265 -17.04 -11.93 9.23
CA LEU A 265 -17.79 -10.84 8.60
C LEU A 265 -17.01 -10.21 7.43
N THR A 266 -15.73 -10.53 7.27
CA THR A 266 -14.97 -10.05 6.13
C THR A 266 -15.44 -10.81 4.88
N LEU A 267 -15.86 -10.06 3.87
CA LEU A 267 -15.95 -10.60 2.52
C LEU A 267 -14.62 -11.28 2.19
N PRO A 268 -14.61 -12.39 1.44
CA PRO A 268 -13.39 -13.10 1.07
C PRO A 268 -12.56 -12.28 0.08
N THR A 269 -12.10 -11.11 0.52
CA THR A 269 -11.27 -10.17 -0.25
C THR A 269 -9.82 -10.66 -0.37
N ASN A 270 -9.50 -11.79 0.26
CA ASN A 270 -8.18 -12.37 0.26
C ASN A 270 -8.10 -13.75 -0.39
N ARG A 271 -9.07 -14.14 -1.20
CA ARG A 271 -8.74 -15.12 -2.21
C ARG A 271 -7.78 -14.41 -3.15
N GLU A 272 -6.51 -14.70 -2.97
CA GLU A 272 -5.47 -14.45 -3.95
C GLU A 272 -5.98 -15.00 -5.29
N VAL A 273 -6.38 -14.09 -6.17
CA VAL A 273 -6.59 -14.38 -7.58
C VAL A 273 -5.26 -14.14 -8.26
#